data_fb435caaceb3d1b56d859abf758aef59
#
_entry.id   fb435caaceb3d1b56d859abf758aef59
#
_cell.length_a   1.000
_cell.length_b   1.000
_cell.length_c   1.000
_cell.angle_alpha   90.00
_cell.angle_beta   90.00
_cell.angle_gamma   90.00
#
_symmetry.space_group_name_H-M   'P 1'
#
loop_
_entity.id
_entity.type
_entity.pdbx_description
1 polymer ?
#
loop_
_entity_poly.entity_id
_entity_poly.type
_entity_poly.pdbx_seq_one_letter_code
_entity_poly.pdbx_strand_id
1 'polypeptide(L)'
;MVSQGGNISMEQRKAYVLGIAPYEGMQLAMEREATAFPDLRLDVQTGDLEVGANIVRNIPSGTYDCIISRGGTAQLLRQVTDTPVVEIELSVYDVLRAIKLAGNYSDLYAIVGFHSITEPAHTLCDLLQYNVDILTVRSAGEAAETLMRLKQGGYRMVVGDMVTHTLARQMGLDAFLVTSGTEAIHTAFEQALTDRKSVV
;
A
#
# COMPACT_ATOMS: atom_id res chain seq x y z
N MET A 1 23.45 36.34 43.21
CA MET A 1 22.14 36.04 42.59
C MET A 1 22.39 35.38 41.27
N VAL A 2 22.32 34.05 41.24
CA VAL A 2 22.53 33.26 40.03
C VAL A 2 21.17 32.85 39.52
N SER A 3 20.77 33.40 38.38
CA SER A 3 19.52 33.06 37.70
C SER A 3 19.66 31.66 37.12
N GLN A 4 18.89 30.72 37.65
CA GLN A 4 18.73 29.39 37.04
C GLN A 4 17.78 29.55 35.85
N GLY A 5 18.36 29.51 34.64
CA GLY A 5 17.61 29.34 33.41
C GLY A 5 17.05 27.92 33.38
N GLY A 6 15.76 27.78 33.64
CA GLY A 6 15.06 26.51 33.48
C GLY A 6 15.10 26.07 32.02
N ASN A 7 15.78 24.97 31.77
CA ASN A 7 15.76 24.28 30.49
C ASN A 7 14.38 23.59 30.37
N ILE A 8 13.42 24.27 29.75
CA ILE A 8 12.14 23.66 29.37
C ILE A 8 12.49 22.73 28.22
N SER A 9 12.69 21.45 28.53
CA SER A 9 12.69 20.41 27.51
C SER A 9 11.35 20.46 26.81
N MET A 10 11.34 20.93 25.55
CA MET A 10 10.18 20.77 24.68
C MET A 10 9.96 19.27 24.54
N GLU A 11 9.02 18.71 25.29
CA GLU A 11 8.49 17.37 25.00
C GLU A 11 8.04 17.39 23.54
N GLN A 12 8.79 16.71 22.68
CA GLN A 12 8.45 16.60 21.27
C GLN A 12 7.10 15.88 21.18
N ARG A 13 6.04 16.64 20.84
CA ARG A 13 4.71 16.09 20.60
C ARG A 13 4.83 14.95 19.60
N LYS A 14 4.34 13.76 19.93
CA LYS A 14 4.28 12.61 19.03
C LYS A 14 3.54 12.97 17.74
N ALA A 15 3.99 12.43 16.61
CA ALA A 15 3.27 12.54 15.35
C ALA A 15 1.98 11.73 15.43
N TYR A 16 0.85 12.34 15.15
CA TYR A 16 -0.44 11.67 15.17
C TYR A 16 -0.83 11.30 13.73
N VAL A 17 -0.82 10.03 13.44
CA VAL A 17 -0.91 9.46 12.08
C VAL A 17 -2.14 8.57 11.97
N LEU A 18 -2.86 8.70 10.87
CA LEU A 18 -3.94 7.81 10.49
C LEU A 18 -3.46 6.82 9.42
N GLY A 19 -3.51 5.53 9.71
CA GLY A 19 -3.36 4.47 8.74
C GLY A 19 -4.70 4.13 8.09
N ILE A 20 -4.79 4.19 6.78
CA ILE A 20 -5.90 3.62 6.01
C ILE A 20 -5.38 2.37 5.31
N ALA A 21 -5.69 1.22 5.88
CA ALA A 21 -5.24 -0.08 5.39
C ALA A 21 -6.26 -0.65 4.39
N PRO A 22 -5.87 -0.90 3.12
CA PRO A 22 -6.79 -1.47 2.14
C PRO A 22 -7.29 -2.88 2.48
N TYR A 23 -6.61 -3.60 3.37
CA TYR A 23 -6.98 -4.93 3.82
C TYR A 23 -6.47 -5.19 5.24
N GLU A 24 -7.13 -6.12 5.94
CA GLU A 24 -6.92 -6.42 7.35
C GLU A 24 -5.48 -6.83 7.70
N GLY A 25 -4.83 -7.61 6.83
CA GLY A 25 -3.43 -8.00 7.01
C GLY A 25 -2.46 -6.82 7.04
N MET A 26 -2.75 -5.75 6.30
CA MET A 26 -1.96 -4.52 6.34
C MET A 26 -2.23 -3.74 7.63
N GLN A 27 -3.48 -3.68 8.11
CA GLN A 27 -3.79 -3.08 9.41
C GLN A 27 -2.93 -3.70 10.50
N LEU A 28 -2.95 -5.03 10.62
CA LEU A 28 -2.16 -5.76 11.62
C LEU A 28 -0.65 -5.52 11.47
N ALA A 29 -0.15 -5.43 10.24
CA ALA A 29 1.25 -5.14 9.98
C ALA A 29 1.63 -3.70 10.40
N MET A 30 0.79 -2.70 10.11
CA MET A 30 1.00 -1.32 10.52
C MET A 30 0.98 -1.18 12.04
N GLU A 31 0.00 -1.78 12.72
CA GLU A 31 -0.11 -1.76 14.19
C GLU A 31 1.12 -2.39 14.86
N ARG A 32 1.61 -3.50 14.32
CA ARG A 32 2.82 -4.17 14.81
C ARG A 32 4.06 -3.32 14.60
N GLU A 33 4.24 -2.77 13.40
CA GLU A 33 5.42 -1.97 13.07
C GLU A 33 5.46 -0.65 13.87
N ALA A 34 4.32 -0.04 14.15
CA ALA A 34 4.22 1.18 14.95
C ALA A 34 4.85 1.04 16.34
N THR A 35 4.96 -0.17 16.89
CA THR A 35 5.59 -0.41 18.20
C THR A 35 7.09 -0.06 18.22
N ALA A 36 7.74 -0.04 17.04
CA ALA A 36 9.14 0.37 16.89
C ALA A 36 9.32 1.91 16.85
N PHE A 37 8.24 2.68 16.79
CA PHE A 37 8.25 4.14 16.63
C PHE A 37 7.66 4.87 17.84
N PRO A 38 8.45 5.14 18.91
CA PRO A 38 7.94 5.77 20.13
C PRO A 38 7.42 7.19 19.92
N ASP A 39 7.89 7.89 18.86
CA ASP A 39 7.48 9.25 18.52
C ASP A 39 6.24 9.30 17.61
N LEU A 40 5.69 8.15 17.26
CA LEU A 40 4.48 8.02 16.46
C LEU A 40 3.30 7.59 17.32
N ARG A 41 2.16 8.22 17.13
CA ARG A 41 0.85 7.74 17.58
C ARG A 41 0.05 7.37 16.34
N LEU A 42 -0.30 6.11 16.22
CA LEU A 42 -1.00 5.56 15.07
C LEU A 42 -2.41 5.12 15.45
N ASP A 43 -3.39 5.62 14.70
CA ASP A 43 -4.71 5.02 14.58
C ASP A 43 -4.81 4.33 13.22
N VAL A 44 -5.37 3.12 13.15
CA VAL A 44 -5.53 2.42 11.87
C VAL A 44 -7.00 2.05 11.66
N GLN A 45 -7.47 2.26 10.43
CA GLN A 45 -8.78 1.79 9.99
C GLN A 45 -8.63 1.03 8.68
N THR A 46 -9.41 -0.04 8.54
CA THR A 46 -9.45 -0.82 7.29
C THR A 46 -10.49 -0.23 6.35
N GLY A 47 -10.08 0.07 5.14
CA GLY A 47 -10.94 0.55 4.08
C GLY A 47 -10.16 0.74 2.79
N ASP A 48 -10.65 0.11 1.73
CA ASP A 48 -10.06 0.19 0.41
C ASP A 48 -10.83 1.24 -0.43
N LEU A 49 -10.13 1.93 -1.34
CA LEU A 49 -10.67 2.89 -2.30
C LEU A 49 -11.73 3.83 -1.68
N GLU A 50 -12.98 3.77 -2.16
CA GLU A 50 -14.06 4.65 -1.68
C GLU A 50 -14.42 4.43 -0.20
N VAL A 51 -14.24 3.24 0.33
CA VAL A 51 -14.44 2.98 1.76
C VAL A 51 -13.41 3.78 2.57
N GLY A 52 -12.13 3.70 2.18
CA GLY A 52 -11.06 4.50 2.79
C GLY A 52 -11.28 6.00 2.63
N ALA A 53 -11.69 6.44 1.43
CA ALA A 53 -12.00 7.85 1.17
C ALA A 53 -13.16 8.37 2.03
N ASN A 54 -14.22 7.56 2.23
CA ASN A 54 -15.34 7.93 3.08
C ASN A 54 -14.95 8.05 4.56
N ILE A 55 -14.05 7.18 5.04
CA ILE A 55 -13.48 7.32 6.38
C ILE A 55 -12.83 8.70 6.52
N VAL A 56 -11.94 9.06 5.59
CA VAL A 56 -11.17 10.31 5.65
C VAL A 56 -12.07 11.55 5.52
N ARG A 57 -13.08 11.54 4.63
CA ARG A 57 -14.03 12.65 4.49
C ARG A 57 -14.79 12.99 5.78
N ASN A 58 -14.99 12.00 6.65
CA ASN A 58 -15.69 12.17 7.93
C ASN A 58 -14.76 12.61 9.07
N ILE A 59 -13.47 12.79 8.83
CA ILE A 59 -12.50 13.24 9.83
C ILE A 59 -12.31 14.75 9.73
N PRO A 60 -12.43 15.49 10.84
CA PRO A 60 -12.17 16.93 10.84
C PRO A 60 -10.73 17.25 10.42
N SER A 61 -10.56 18.29 9.61
CA SER A 61 -9.23 18.76 9.19
C SER A 61 -8.33 19.05 10.39
N GLY A 62 -7.06 18.68 10.30
CA GLY A 62 -6.07 18.91 11.37
C GLY A 62 -6.15 17.90 12.53
N THR A 63 -6.99 16.87 12.46
CA THR A 63 -7.02 15.80 13.46
C THR A 63 -5.73 14.98 13.45
N TYR A 64 -5.21 14.69 12.28
CA TYR A 64 -3.97 13.94 12.08
C TYR A 64 -2.92 14.81 11.39
N ASP A 65 -1.65 14.58 11.73
CA ASP A 65 -0.52 15.26 11.10
C ASP A 65 -0.29 14.73 9.66
N CYS A 66 -0.54 13.44 9.42
CA CYS A 66 -0.54 12.84 8.08
C CYS A 66 -1.38 11.55 8.04
N ILE A 67 -1.66 11.10 6.83
CA ILE A 67 -2.33 9.83 6.55
C ILE A 67 -1.34 8.90 5.86
N ILE A 68 -1.34 7.62 6.21
CA ILE A 68 -0.55 6.60 5.52
C ILE A 68 -1.49 5.59 4.89
N SER A 69 -1.29 5.34 3.61
CA SER A 69 -2.04 4.32 2.87
C SER A 69 -1.20 3.80 1.71
N ARG A 70 -1.78 2.99 0.83
CA ARG A 70 -1.04 2.42 -0.28
C ARG A 70 -1.84 2.41 -1.58
N GLY A 71 -1.11 2.43 -2.71
CA GLY A 71 -1.64 2.18 -4.05
C GLY A 71 -2.82 3.07 -4.42
N GLY A 72 -3.84 2.50 -5.07
CA GLY A 72 -5.01 3.24 -5.51
C GLY A 72 -5.77 3.94 -4.38
N THR A 73 -5.78 3.38 -3.17
CA THR A 73 -6.37 4.03 -1.99
C THR A 73 -5.60 5.30 -1.63
N ALA A 74 -4.27 5.26 -1.55
CA ALA A 74 -3.45 6.45 -1.29
C ALA A 74 -3.64 7.55 -2.36
N GLN A 75 -3.73 7.16 -3.63
CA GLN A 75 -3.99 8.11 -4.72
C GLN A 75 -5.35 8.78 -4.59
N LEU A 76 -6.40 8.02 -4.23
CA LEU A 76 -7.73 8.56 -4.02
C LEU A 76 -7.79 9.49 -2.78
N LEU A 77 -7.10 9.12 -1.69
CA LEU A 77 -7.03 9.93 -0.50
C LEU A 77 -6.43 11.32 -0.76
N ARG A 78 -5.39 11.42 -1.60
CA ARG A 78 -4.79 12.71 -2.00
C ARG A 78 -5.79 13.66 -2.71
N GLN A 79 -6.88 13.11 -3.26
CA GLN A 79 -7.91 13.91 -3.94
C GLN A 79 -9.03 14.37 -3.00
N VAL A 80 -9.17 13.78 -1.82
CA VAL A 80 -10.30 14.01 -0.92
C VAL A 80 -9.94 14.69 0.39
N THR A 81 -8.64 14.93 0.64
CA THR A 81 -8.16 15.61 1.86
C THR A 81 -6.93 16.47 1.57
N ASP A 82 -6.79 17.56 2.32
CA ASP A 82 -5.58 18.39 2.34
C ASP A 82 -4.51 17.87 3.31
N THR A 83 -4.85 16.89 4.14
CA THR A 83 -3.89 16.24 5.04
C THR A 83 -2.85 15.49 4.20
N PRO A 84 -1.53 15.67 4.45
CA PRO A 84 -0.49 14.96 3.71
C PRO A 84 -0.69 13.45 3.71
N VAL A 85 -0.56 12.82 2.54
CA VAL A 85 -0.71 11.38 2.38
C VAL A 85 0.64 10.75 1.98
N VAL A 86 1.20 9.98 2.89
CA VAL A 86 2.39 9.15 2.67
C VAL A 86 1.96 7.80 2.11
N GLU A 87 2.58 7.38 1.02
CA GLU A 87 2.27 6.10 0.38
C GLU A 87 3.26 5.02 0.83
N ILE A 88 2.73 3.87 1.23
CA ILE A 88 3.52 2.65 1.40
C ILE A 88 3.80 2.12 0.00
N GLU A 89 5.01 2.33 -0.49
CA GLU A 89 5.43 1.87 -1.81
C GLU A 89 5.64 0.37 -1.83
N LEU A 90 5.37 -0.24 -2.99
CA LEU A 90 5.70 -1.65 -3.21
C LEU A 90 7.20 -1.78 -3.46
N SER A 91 7.82 -2.68 -2.74
CA SER A 91 9.21 -3.05 -3.00
C SER A 91 9.31 -4.11 -4.09
N VAL A 92 10.47 -4.17 -4.75
CA VAL A 92 10.82 -5.24 -5.69
C VAL A 92 10.69 -6.63 -5.02
N TYR A 93 10.99 -6.72 -3.71
CA TYR A 93 10.87 -7.95 -2.94
C TYR A 93 9.41 -8.40 -2.74
N ASP A 94 8.47 -7.46 -2.64
CA ASP A 94 7.04 -7.77 -2.52
C ASP A 94 6.53 -8.44 -3.79
N VAL A 95 6.91 -7.88 -4.95
CA VAL A 95 6.57 -8.44 -6.27
C VAL A 95 7.24 -9.80 -6.46
N LEU A 96 8.52 -9.93 -6.14
CA LEU A 96 9.25 -11.21 -6.23
C LEU A 96 8.61 -12.29 -5.35
N ARG A 97 8.21 -11.94 -4.14
CA ARG A 97 7.53 -12.85 -3.21
C ARG A 97 6.22 -13.36 -3.81
N ALA A 98 5.41 -12.46 -4.36
CA ALA A 98 4.14 -12.82 -5.00
C ALA A 98 4.35 -13.72 -6.23
N ILE A 99 5.30 -13.41 -7.09
CA ILE A 99 5.66 -14.22 -8.27
C ILE A 99 6.08 -15.63 -7.84
N LYS A 100 6.97 -15.75 -6.85
CA LYS A 100 7.42 -17.04 -6.35
C LYS A 100 6.30 -17.86 -5.73
N LEU A 101 5.42 -17.22 -4.97
CA LEU A 101 4.27 -17.93 -4.39
C LEU A 101 3.32 -18.42 -5.48
N ALA A 102 2.98 -17.59 -6.45
CA ALA A 102 2.11 -17.99 -7.57
C ALA A 102 2.70 -19.16 -8.37
N GLY A 103 4.00 -19.11 -8.69
CA GLY A 103 4.69 -20.18 -9.40
C GLY A 103 4.73 -21.53 -8.66
N ASN A 104 4.55 -21.54 -7.33
CA ASN A 104 4.42 -22.79 -6.59
C ASN A 104 3.03 -23.44 -6.71
N TYR A 105 2.01 -22.67 -7.13
CA TYR A 105 0.64 -23.15 -7.26
C TYR A 105 0.21 -23.42 -8.70
N SER A 106 0.78 -22.72 -9.67
CA SER A 106 0.41 -22.89 -11.08
C SER A 106 1.57 -22.51 -11.99
N ASP A 107 1.79 -23.34 -13.00
CA ASP A 107 2.74 -23.03 -14.07
C ASP A 107 2.17 -22.00 -15.06
N LEU A 108 0.85 -21.79 -15.07
CA LEU A 108 0.16 -20.85 -15.94
C LEU A 108 -0.58 -19.80 -15.12
N TYR A 109 0.05 -18.65 -14.93
CA TYR A 109 -0.53 -17.47 -14.32
C TYR A 109 -0.08 -16.21 -15.06
N ALA A 110 -0.81 -15.13 -14.89
CA ALA A 110 -0.46 -13.82 -15.42
C ALA A 110 -0.32 -12.82 -14.30
N ILE A 111 0.54 -11.80 -14.50
CA ILE A 111 0.63 -10.65 -13.62
C ILE A 111 -0.20 -9.54 -14.24
N VAL A 112 -1.17 -9.02 -13.52
CA VAL A 112 -2.07 -7.95 -13.97
C VAL A 112 -2.11 -6.86 -12.91
N GLY A 113 -1.83 -5.62 -13.30
CA GLY A 113 -1.87 -4.53 -12.34
C GLY A 113 -1.48 -3.19 -12.95
N PHE A 114 -1.47 -2.18 -12.12
CA PHE A 114 -0.97 -0.86 -12.49
C PHE A 114 0.55 -0.88 -12.67
N HIS A 115 1.08 0.17 -13.30
CA HIS A 115 2.50 0.29 -13.62
C HIS A 115 3.44 0.05 -12.43
N SER A 116 3.04 0.47 -11.23
CA SER A 116 3.78 0.24 -9.98
C SER A 116 4.04 -1.25 -9.64
N ILE A 117 3.26 -2.16 -10.20
CA ILE A 117 3.45 -3.61 -10.07
C ILE A 117 4.13 -4.19 -11.29
N THR A 118 3.69 -3.79 -12.48
CA THR A 118 4.12 -4.44 -13.72
C THR A 118 5.54 -4.06 -14.11
N GLU A 119 6.00 -2.83 -13.82
CA GLU A 119 7.39 -2.42 -14.10
C GLU A 119 8.42 -3.25 -13.32
N PRO A 120 8.33 -3.37 -11.98
CA PRO A 120 9.24 -4.24 -11.25
C PRO A 120 9.06 -5.73 -11.62
N ALA A 121 7.85 -6.16 -11.99
CA ALA A 121 7.61 -7.54 -12.45
C ALA A 121 8.34 -7.83 -13.76
N HIS A 122 8.31 -6.91 -14.74
CA HIS A 122 9.10 -7.05 -15.99
C HIS A 122 10.58 -7.20 -15.68
N THR A 123 11.13 -6.29 -14.87
CA THR A 123 12.56 -6.32 -14.50
C THR A 123 12.94 -7.63 -13.83
N LEU A 124 12.12 -8.13 -12.90
CA LEU A 124 12.37 -9.39 -12.21
C LEU A 124 12.25 -10.60 -13.13
N CYS A 125 11.22 -10.66 -13.96
CA CYS A 125 11.02 -11.78 -14.86
C CYS A 125 12.13 -11.86 -15.91
N ASP A 126 12.58 -10.72 -16.44
CA ASP A 126 13.72 -10.65 -17.36
C ASP A 126 15.01 -11.13 -16.68
N LEU A 127 15.30 -10.62 -15.47
CA LEU A 127 16.50 -10.99 -14.73
C LEU A 127 16.53 -12.46 -14.34
N LEU A 128 15.38 -13.02 -13.96
CA LEU A 128 15.25 -14.40 -13.50
C LEU A 128 14.89 -15.38 -14.63
N GLN A 129 14.73 -14.88 -15.85
CA GLN A 129 14.33 -15.65 -17.04
C GLN A 129 12.99 -16.38 -16.82
N TYR A 130 12.05 -15.73 -16.13
CA TYR A 130 10.70 -16.25 -15.96
C TYR A 130 9.85 -15.86 -17.18
N ASN A 131 9.19 -16.85 -17.77
CA ASN A 131 8.26 -16.62 -18.87
C ASN A 131 6.83 -16.49 -18.30
N VAL A 132 6.45 -15.28 -17.95
CA VAL A 132 5.14 -14.94 -17.36
C VAL A 132 4.53 -13.79 -18.14
N ASP A 133 3.26 -13.88 -18.49
CA ASP A 133 2.54 -12.77 -19.12
C ASP A 133 2.29 -11.65 -18.11
N ILE A 134 2.74 -10.44 -18.45
CA ILE A 134 2.61 -9.24 -17.62
C ILE A 134 1.77 -8.21 -18.37
N LEU A 135 0.66 -7.81 -17.79
CA LEU A 135 -0.36 -6.97 -18.41
C LEU A 135 -0.60 -5.73 -17.55
N THR A 136 -0.17 -4.58 -18.07
CA THR A 136 -0.37 -3.28 -17.40
C THR A 136 -1.77 -2.77 -17.70
N VAL A 137 -2.48 -2.33 -16.67
CA VAL A 137 -3.80 -1.70 -16.74
C VAL A 137 -3.77 -0.31 -16.14
N ARG A 138 -4.67 0.57 -16.59
CA ARG A 138 -4.75 1.98 -16.18
C ARG A 138 -6.00 2.31 -15.39
N SER A 139 -6.98 1.39 -15.37
CA SER A 139 -8.24 1.55 -14.67
C SER A 139 -8.82 0.20 -14.25
N ALA A 140 -9.76 0.22 -13.32
CA ALA A 140 -10.52 -0.97 -12.92
C ALA A 140 -11.31 -1.57 -14.09
N GLY A 141 -11.83 -0.73 -15.01
CA GLY A 141 -12.51 -1.19 -16.22
C GLY A 141 -11.58 -1.98 -17.15
N GLU A 142 -10.38 -1.45 -17.42
CA GLU A 142 -9.37 -2.13 -18.23
C GLU A 142 -8.88 -3.42 -17.55
N ALA A 143 -8.77 -3.43 -16.22
CA ALA A 143 -8.46 -4.63 -15.46
C ALA A 143 -9.54 -5.71 -15.64
N ALA A 144 -10.83 -5.33 -15.55
CA ALA A 144 -11.94 -6.26 -15.75
C ALA A 144 -11.94 -6.89 -17.15
N GLU A 145 -11.73 -6.08 -18.18
CA GLU A 145 -11.65 -6.57 -19.58
C GLU A 145 -10.45 -7.50 -19.78
N THR A 146 -9.30 -7.15 -19.21
CA THR A 146 -8.07 -7.94 -19.28
C THR A 146 -8.24 -9.29 -18.60
N LEU A 147 -8.82 -9.30 -17.40
CA LEU A 147 -9.11 -10.53 -16.66
C LEU A 147 -10.11 -11.45 -17.39
N MET A 148 -11.12 -10.86 -18.04
CA MET A 148 -12.07 -11.62 -18.85
C MET A 148 -11.38 -12.30 -20.03
N ARG A 149 -10.49 -11.60 -20.74
CA ARG A 149 -9.69 -12.17 -21.84
C ARG A 149 -8.76 -13.28 -21.36
N LEU A 150 -8.08 -13.11 -20.23
CA LEU A 150 -7.23 -14.12 -19.64
C LEU A 150 -8.02 -15.39 -19.29
N LYS A 151 -9.19 -15.23 -18.65
CA LYS A 151 -10.06 -16.36 -18.32
C LYS A 151 -10.51 -17.12 -19.56
N GLN A 152 -10.90 -16.43 -20.64
CA GLN A 152 -11.24 -17.04 -21.93
C GLN A 152 -10.03 -17.73 -22.58
N GLY A 153 -8.82 -17.21 -22.37
CA GLY A 153 -7.56 -17.80 -22.82
C GLY A 153 -7.07 -18.99 -21.98
N GLY A 154 -7.83 -19.42 -20.98
CA GLY A 154 -7.52 -20.60 -20.17
C GLY A 154 -6.69 -20.33 -18.91
N TYR A 155 -6.37 -19.08 -18.60
CA TYR A 155 -5.73 -18.73 -17.34
C TYR A 155 -6.70 -18.96 -16.17
N ARG A 156 -6.17 -19.51 -15.09
CA ARG A 156 -6.94 -19.77 -13.87
C ARG A 156 -6.48 -18.93 -12.69
N MET A 157 -5.28 -18.34 -12.79
CA MET A 157 -4.65 -17.60 -11.71
C MET A 157 -4.04 -16.29 -12.22
N VAL A 158 -4.13 -15.27 -11.39
CA VAL A 158 -3.46 -13.98 -11.60
C VAL A 158 -2.76 -13.50 -10.34
N VAL A 159 -1.73 -12.69 -10.52
CA VAL A 159 -1.03 -11.94 -9.47
C VAL A 159 -1.29 -10.46 -9.69
N GLY A 160 -1.69 -9.71 -8.67
CA GLY A 160 -1.95 -8.29 -8.85
C GLY A 160 -2.17 -7.50 -7.56
N ASP A 161 -2.59 -6.26 -7.74
CA ASP A 161 -3.01 -5.37 -6.64
C ASP A 161 -4.41 -5.73 -6.10
N MET A 162 -4.90 -4.92 -5.15
CA MET A 162 -6.21 -5.15 -4.53
C MET A 162 -7.37 -5.05 -5.54
N VAL A 163 -7.29 -4.13 -6.52
CA VAL A 163 -8.33 -3.99 -7.57
C VAL A 163 -8.38 -5.24 -8.42
N THR A 164 -7.23 -5.64 -8.96
CA THR A 164 -7.08 -6.86 -9.77
C THR A 164 -7.50 -8.11 -9.00
N HIS A 165 -7.02 -8.25 -7.75
CA HIS A 165 -7.36 -9.37 -6.88
C HIS A 165 -8.87 -9.49 -6.66
N THR A 166 -9.54 -8.39 -6.31
CA THR A 166 -10.98 -8.37 -6.06
C THR A 166 -11.77 -8.74 -7.30
N LEU A 167 -11.46 -8.13 -8.45
CA LEU A 167 -12.13 -8.42 -9.72
C LEU A 167 -11.92 -9.86 -10.17
N ALA A 168 -10.69 -10.37 -10.07
CA ALA A 168 -10.36 -11.74 -10.44
C ALA A 168 -11.16 -12.75 -9.61
N ARG A 169 -11.23 -12.56 -8.30
CA ARG A 169 -12.04 -13.41 -7.40
C ARG A 169 -13.53 -13.38 -7.75
N GLN A 170 -14.08 -12.20 -8.05
CA GLN A 170 -15.47 -12.06 -8.50
C GLN A 170 -15.74 -12.81 -9.82
N MET A 171 -14.76 -12.88 -10.70
CA MET A 171 -14.84 -13.61 -11.96
C MET A 171 -14.55 -15.12 -11.83
N GLY A 172 -14.23 -15.61 -10.63
CA GLY A 172 -13.89 -17.02 -10.39
C GLY A 172 -12.50 -17.41 -10.87
N LEU A 173 -11.57 -16.45 -10.93
CA LEU A 173 -10.14 -16.69 -11.08
C LEU A 173 -9.51 -16.77 -9.68
N ASP A 174 -8.48 -17.62 -9.56
CA ASP A 174 -7.61 -17.56 -8.40
C ASP A 174 -6.74 -16.31 -8.49
N ALA A 175 -6.48 -15.68 -7.35
CA ALA A 175 -5.71 -14.44 -7.32
C ALA A 175 -4.76 -14.39 -6.14
N PHE A 176 -3.51 -14.04 -6.43
CA PHE A 176 -2.52 -13.68 -5.42
C PHE A 176 -2.41 -12.16 -5.31
N LEU A 177 -2.61 -11.66 -4.10
CA LEU A 177 -2.42 -10.24 -3.80
C LEU A 177 -0.93 -9.96 -3.58
N VAL A 178 -0.41 -8.97 -4.27
CA VAL A 178 0.92 -8.41 -3.94
C VAL A 178 0.78 -7.59 -2.66
N THR A 179 1.30 -8.12 -1.56
CA THR A 179 1.25 -7.47 -0.24
C THR A 179 2.56 -6.77 0.07
N SER A 180 2.49 -5.63 0.75
CA SER A 180 3.69 -4.92 1.23
C SER A 180 4.31 -5.62 2.42
N GLY A 181 5.63 -5.71 2.41
CA GLY A 181 6.41 -6.18 3.54
C GLY A 181 6.50 -5.16 4.67
N THR A 182 6.99 -5.59 5.82
CA THR A 182 7.18 -4.74 7.01
C THR A 182 8.15 -3.59 6.72
N GLU A 183 9.16 -3.84 5.90
CA GLU A 183 10.16 -2.84 5.49
C GLU A 183 9.56 -1.63 4.74
N ALA A 184 8.55 -1.86 3.90
CA ALA A 184 7.87 -0.77 3.20
C ALA A 184 7.01 0.08 4.15
N ILE A 185 6.38 -0.55 5.14
CA ILE A 185 5.63 0.13 6.19
C ILE A 185 6.59 0.95 7.07
N HIS A 186 7.72 0.36 7.46
CA HIS A 186 8.76 1.03 8.24
C HIS A 186 9.22 2.32 7.55
N THR A 187 9.59 2.24 6.27
CA THR A 187 10.01 3.39 5.46
C THR A 187 8.93 4.49 5.41
N ALA A 188 7.67 4.11 5.26
CA ALA A 188 6.56 5.08 5.26
C ALA A 188 6.41 5.79 6.62
N PHE A 189 6.63 5.09 7.73
CA PHE A 189 6.61 5.71 9.06
C PHE A 189 7.79 6.66 9.27
N GLU A 190 9.00 6.30 8.81
CA GLU A 190 10.16 7.20 8.85
C GLU A 190 9.90 8.47 8.03
N GLN A 191 9.33 8.32 6.84
CA GLN A 191 8.96 9.46 6.00
C GLN A 191 7.93 10.36 6.69
N ALA A 192 6.86 9.82 7.26
CA ALA A 192 5.86 10.57 7.99
C ALA A 192 6.44 11.39 9.16
N LEU A 193 7.43 10.84 9.86
CA LEU A 193 8.13 11.53 10.94
C LEU A 193 9.11 12.60 10.43
N THR A 194 9.68 12.41 9.23
CA THR A 194 10.65 13.35 8.64
C THR A 194 9.96 14.56 8.02
N ASP A 195 8.88 14.34 7.26
CA ASP A 195 8.12 15.41 6.60
C ASP A 195 7.54 16.40 7.62
N ARG A 196 7.14 15.92 8.79
CA ARG A 196 6.71 16.77 9.89
C ARG A 196 7.81 17.71 10.41
N LYS A 197 9.06 17.26 10.46
CA LYS A 197 10.19 18.08 10.91
C LYS A 197 10.53 19.20 9.94
N SER A 198 10.10 19.09 8.69
CA SER A 198 10.34 20.09 7.63
C SER A 198 9.30 21.20 7.60
N VAL A 199 8.18 21.07 8.32
CA VAL A 199 7.05 22.01 8.36
C VAL A 199 7.11 22.92 9.61
N VAL A 200 8.07 22.74 10.50
CA VAL A 200 8.36 23.57 11.68
C VAL A 200 9.61 24.38 11.43
#